data_544ddc04dd4a7ff33174cdc895fbf570
#
_entry.id   544ddc04dd4a7ff33174cdc895fbf570
#
_cell.length_a   1.000
_cell.length_b   1.000
_cell.length_c   1.000
_cell.angle_alpha   90.00
_cell.angle_beta   90.00
_cell.angle_gamma   90.00
#
_symmetry.space_group_name_H-M   'P 1'
#
loop_
_entity.id
_entity.type
_entity.pdbx_description
1 polymer ?
#
loop_
_entity_poly.entity_id
_entity_poly.type
_entity_poly.pdbx_seq_one_letter_code
_entity_poly.pdbx_strand_id
1 'polypeptide(L)'
;IRTDDIIFYLIDRELHPEVYRAPDRWYQERSGHYNSRVTYRNELTRMSEEERANFRKYMEDEFCQYGDLLTVVEVAEAIGYCDTSLHRWCNAKKLKSFNISGRFLIPKISLVDFLVSQYSFDITRKTWKHTLLIKGFLDGLDTTE
;
A
#
# COMPACT_ATOMS: atom_id res chain seq x y z
N ILE A 1 -28.50 16.01 -1.47
CA ILE A 1 -29.16 14.91 -2.19
C ILE A 1 -30.64 14.90 -1.86
N ARG A 2 -31.46 14.92 -2.86
CA ARG A 2 -32.91 14.90 -2.70
C ARG A 2 -33.35 13.47 -2.37
N THR A 3 -34.40 13.35 -1.55
CA THR A 3 -34.98 12.06 -1.19
C THR A 3 -35.42 11.27 -2.43
N ASP A 4 -35.96 11.96 -3.43
CA ASP A 4 -36.39 11.33 -4.69
C ASP A 4 -35.22 10.67 -5.44
N ASP A 5 -34.06 11.31 -5.45
CA ASP A 5 -32.87 10.76 -6.10
C ASP A 5 -32.42 9.48 -5.44
N ILE A 6 -32.54 9.37 -4.11
CA ILE A 6 -32.20 8.17 -3.37
C ILE A 6 -33.17 7.04 -3.72
N ILE A 7 -34.47 7.36 -3.80
CA ILE A 7 -35.51 6.38 -4.14
C ILE A 7 -35.28 5.85 -5.56
N PHE A 8 -35.01 6.72 -6.52
CA PHE A 8 -34.70 6.31 -7.90
C PHE A 8 -33.46 5.44 -7.97
N TYR A 9 -32.43 5.78 -7.21
CA TYR A 9 -31.20 4.98 -7.13
C TYR A 9 -31.48 3.56 -6.61
N LEU A 10 -32.26 3.45 -5.54
CA LEU A 10 -32.57 2.15 -4.94
C LEU A 10 -33.41 1.28 -5.87
N ILE A 11 -34.40 1.87 -6.54
CA ILE A 11 -35.23 1.16 -7.51
C ILE A 11 -34.41 0.69 -8.71
N ASP A 12 -33.60 1.58 -9.27
CA ASP A 12 -32.76 1.26 -10.41
C ASP A 12 -31.73 0.19 -10.08
N ARG A 13 -31.19 0.24 -8.86
CA ARG A 13 -30.26 -0.76 -8.35
C ARG A 13 -30.90 -2.16 -8.26
N GLU A 14 -32.18 -2.24 -7.85
CA GLU A 14 -32.90 -3.51 -7.79
C GLU A 14 -33.22 -4.05 -9.18
N LEU A 15 -33.57 -3.16 -10.12
CA LEU A 15 -33.90 -3.54 -11.49
C LEU A 15 -32.66 -3.93 -12.31
N HIS A 16 -31.53 -3.31 -12.03
CA HIS A 16 -30.29 -3.48 -12.81
C HIS A 16 -29.09 -3.72 -11.87
N PRO A 17 -29.10 -4.78 -11.08
CA PRO A 17 -28.01 -5.02 -10.11
C PRO A 17 -26.65 -5.17 -10.76
N GLU A 18 -26.57 -5.64 -12.00
CA GLU A 18 -25.31 -5.82 -12.72
C GLU A 18 -24.59 -4.48 -13.01
N VAL A 19 -25.34 -3.38 -13.17
CA VAL A 19 -24.79 -2.06 -13.43
C VAL A 19 -24.11 -1.48 -12.19
N TYR A 20 -24.63 -1.82 -11.00
CA TYR A 20 -24.16 -1.27 -9.71
C TYR A 20 -23.19 -2.18 -9.00
N ARG A 21 -22.94 -3.34 -9.58
CA ARG A 21 -21.96 -4.27 -9.01
C ARG A 21 -20.55 -3.79 -9.35
N ALA A 22 -19.70 -3.66 -8.34
CA ALA A 22 -18.29 -3.39 -8.57
C ALA A 22 -17.64 -4.57 -9.31
N PRO A 23 -16.57 -4.32 -10.09
CA PRO A 23 -15.85 -5.39 -10.75
C PRO A 23 -15.42 -6.49 -9.77
N ASP A 24 -15.45 -7.73 -10.23
CA ASP A 24 -15.06 -8.88 -9.40
C ASP A 24 -13.66 -8.71 -8.80
N ARG A 25 -12.77 -8.06 -9.54
CA ARG A 25 -11.42 -7.73 -9.06
C ARG A 25 -11.44 -6.94 -7.76
N TRP A 26 -12.38 -6.00 -7.61
CA TRP A 26 -12.50 -5.20 -6.39
C TRP A 26 -12.90 -6.05 -5.19
N TYR A 27 -13.81 -7.00 -5.41
CA TYR A 27 -14.22 -7.92 -4.34
C TYR A 27 -13.09 -8.85 -3.94
N GLN A 28 -12.35 -9.38 -4.91
CA GLN A 28 -11.21 -10.25 -4.66
C GLN A 28 -10.11 -9.50 -3.88
N GLU A 29 -9.78 -8.29 -4.29
CA GLU A 29 -8.79 -7.46 -3.60
C GLU A 29 -9.23 -7.13 -2.18
N ARG A 30 -10.49 -6.75 -1.99
CA ARG A 30 -11.04 -6.46 -0.68
C ARG A 30 -11.13 -7.71 0.20
N SER A 31 -11.59 -8.81 -0.36
CA SER A 31 -11.65 -10.09 0.35
C SER A 31 -10.27 -10.50 0.82
N GLY A 32 -9.28 -10.42 -0.06
CA GLY A 32 -7.89 -10.71 0.29
C GLY A 32 -7.38 -9.81 1.41
N HIS A 33 -7.73 -8.52 1.36
CA HIS A 33 -7.32 -7.57 2.38
C HIS A 33 -8.05 -7.77 3.71
N TYR A 34 -9.36 -8.01 3.67
CA TYR A 34 -10.19 -8.18 4.87
C TYR A 34 -10.06 -9.56 5.50
N ASN A 35 -9.99 -10.59 4.68
CA ASN A 35 -10.00 -11.98 5.14
C ASN A 35 -8.62 -12.48 5.52
N SER A 36 -7.58 -11.97 4.88
CA SER A 36 -6.25 -12.36 5.24
C SER A 36 -5.71 -11.37 6.26
N ARG A 37 -5.71 -11.79 7.49
CA ARG A 37 -4.83 -11.18 8.49
C ARG A 37 -3.39 -11.58 8.22
N VAL A 38 -3.12 -12.06 7.02
CA VAL A 38 -1.77 -12.42 6.58
C VAL A 38 -1.01 -11.14 6.35
N THR A 39 -0.13 -10.82 7.27
CA THR A 39 0.70 -9.62 7.21
C THR A 39 2.06 -9.90 6.60
N TYR A 40 2.36 -11.16 6.30
CA TYR A 40 3.69 -11.63 5.85
C TYR A 40 4.81 -11.28 6.82
N ARG A 41 4.48 -10.89 8.04
CA ARG A 41 5.45 -10.45 9.05
C ARG A 41 6.51 -11.52 9.31
N ASN A 42 6.09 -12.78 9.48
CA ASN A 42 7.00 -13.86 9.78
C ASN A 42 7.95 -14.14 8.62
N GLU A 43 7.42 -14.17 7.41
CA GLU A 43 8.19 -14.38 6.18
C GLU A 43 9.21 -13.27 5.99
N LEU A 44 8.79 -12.01 6.18
CA LEU A 44 9.66 -10.86 6.04
C LEU A 44 10.75 -10.82 7.12
N THR A 45 10.40 -11.15 8.35
CA THR A 45 11.35 -11.14 9.47
C THR A 45 12.40 -12.24 9.33
N ARG A 46 12.04 -13.36 8.72
CA ARG A 46 12.94 -14.50 8.51
C ARG A 46 13.85 -14.39 7.30
N MET A 47 13.69 -13.36 6.50
CA MET A 47 14.54 -13.17 5.31
C MET A 47 16.01 -13.07 5.71
N SER A 48 16.89 -13.72 4.93
CA SER A 48 18.33 -13.57 5.05
C SER A 48 18.75 -12.16 4.60
N GLU A 49 20.00 -11.79 4.87
CA GLU A 49 20.53 -10.51 4.41
C GLU A 49 20.51 -10.39 2.89
N GLU A 50 20.79 -11.49 2.20
CA GLU A 50 20.73 -11.54 0.73
C GLU A 50 19.30 -11.32 0.23
N GLU A 51 18.33 -11.99 0.86
CA GLU A 51 16.92 -11.82 0.50
C GLU A 51 16.44 -10.40 0.78
N ARG A 52 16.90 -9.78 1.88
CA ARG A 52 16.59 -8.38 2.19
C ARG A 52 17.18 -7.42 1.15
N ALA A 53 18.40 -7.69 0.71
CA ALA A 53 19.03 -6.90 -0.36
C ALA A 53 18.24 -7.01 -1.66
N ASN A 54 17.77 -8.21 -1.99
CA ASN A 54 16.92 -8.45 -3.15
C ASN A 54 15.55 -7.78 -3.01
N PHE A 55 14.99 -7.78 -1.81
CA PHE A 55 13.73 -7.10 -1.52
C PHE A 55 13.86 -5.59 -1.69
N ARG A 56 14.96 -5.02 -1.20
CA ARG A 56 15.27 -3.61 -1.40
C ARG A 56 15.34 -3.26 -2.89
N LYS A 57 16.06 -4.06 -3.66
CA LYS A 57 16.20 -3.86 -5.11
C LYS A 57 14.85 -3.98 -5.81
N TYR A 58 14.03 -4.94 -5.40
CA TYR A 58 12.67 -5.10 -5.91
C TYR A 58 11.84 -3.84 -5.65
N MET A 59 11.90 -3.29 -4.44
CA MET A 59 11.17 -2.06 -4.10
C MET A 59 11.69 -0.87 -4.90
N GLU A 60 13.00 -0.74 -5.08
CA GLU A 60 13.59 0.32 -5.91
C GLU A 60 13.06 0.24 -7.35
N ASP A 61 12.98 -0.97 -7.89
CA ASP A 61 12.47 -1.19 -9.25
C ASP A 61 10.98 -0.86 -9.36
N GLU A 62 10.18 -1.21 -8.34
CA GLU A 62 8.75 -0.92 -8.31
C GLU A 62 8.46 0.59 -8.27
N PHE A 63 9.35 1.38 -7.68
CA PHE A 63 9.18 2.83 -7.59
C PHE A 63 10.05 3.60 -8.59
N CYS A 64 10.63 2.94 -9.58
CA CYS A 64 11.53 3.57 -10.55
C CYS A 64 10.85 4.68 -11.37
N GLN A 65 9.54 4.61 -11.54
CA GLN A 65 8.76 5.61 -12.28
C GLN A 65 8.55 6.91 -11.50
N TYR A 66 8.75 6.89 -10.19
CA TYR A 66 8.63 8.08 -9.36
C TYR A 66 9.94 8.86 -9.34
N GLY A 67 9.86 10.18 -9.14
CA GLY A 67 11.04 11.00 -8.98
C GLY A 67 11.79 10.72 -7.67
N ASP A 68 12.95 11.35 -7.51
CA ASP A 68 13.80 11.15 -6.32
C ASP A 68 13.18 11.70 -5.04
N LEU A 69 12.30 12.69 -5.15
CA LEU A 69 11.57 13.28 -4.04
C LEU A 69 10.08 13.11 -4.29
N LEU A 70 9.38 12.63 -3.28
CA LEU A 70 7.94 12.35 -3.34
C LEU A 70 7.19 13.24 -2.36
N THR A 71 6.00 13.68 -2.76
CA THR A 71 5.07 14.33 -1.84
C THR A 71 4.32 13.27 -1.04
N VAL A 72 3.65 13.69 0.04
CA VAL A 72 2.80 12.80 0.83
C VAL A 72 1.71 12.19 -0.04
N VAL A 73 1.13 12.97 -0.96
CA VAL A 73 0.09 12.50 -1.88
C VAL A 73 0.61 11.38 -2.77
N GLU A 74 1.82 11.55 -3.33
CA GLU A 74 2.43 10.54 -4.19
C GLU A 74 2.72 9.25 -3.42
N VAL A 75 3.22 9.36 -2.18
CA VAL A 75 3.47 8.19 -1.33
C VAL A 75 2.15 7.51 -0.97
N ALA A 76 1.11 8.28 -0.65
CA ALA A 76 -0.21 7.73 -0.35
C ALA A 76 -0.77 6.93 -1.54
N GLU A 77 -0.59 7.43 -2.76
CA GLU A 77 -0.99 6.73 -3.97
C GLU A 77 -0.16 5.46 -4.20
N ALA A 78 1.13 5.54 -3.91
CA ALA A 78 2.05 4.43 -4.16
C ALA A 78 1.82 3.24 -3.22
N ILE A 79 1.62 3.49 -1.93
CA ILE A 79 1.52 2.43 -0.92
C ILE A 79 0.17 2.34 -0.22
N GLY A 80 -0.75 3.24 -0.54
CA GLY A 80 -2.14 3.14 -0.12
C GLY A 80 -2.45 3.57 1.31
N TYR A 81 -1.48 4.07 2.05
CA TYR A 81 -1.72 4.58 3.41
C TYR A 81 -2.29 5.98 3.38
N CYS A 82 -3.10 6.33 4.38
CA CYS A 82 -3.71 7.66 4.44
C CYS A 82 -2.69 8.72 4.87
N ASP A 83 -3.00 9.98 4.54
CA ASP A 83 -2.14 11.12 4.86
C ASP A 83 -1.83 11.20 6.35
N THR A 84 -2.81 10.92 7.20
CA THR A 84 -2.65 10.97 8.65
C THR A 84 -1.56 10.01 9.13
N SER A 85 -1.57 8.78 8.62
CA SER A 85 -0.54 7.79 8.95
C SER A 85 0.83 8.23 8.47
N LEU A 86 0.91 8.73 7.24
CA LEU A 86 2.18 9.19 6.66
C LEU A 86 2.75 10.38 7.43
N HIS A 87 1.92 11.36 7.78
CA HIS A 87 2.34 12.50 8.59
C HIS A 87 2.83 12.05 9.98
N ARG A 88 2.13 11.11 10.59
CA ARG A 88 2.55 10.54 11.87
C ARG A 88 3.92 9.88 11.79
N TRP A 89 4.16 9.10 10.75
CA TRP A 89 5.45 8.44 10.54
C TRP A 89 6.57 9.43 10.23
N CYS A 90 6.29 10.48 9.47
CA CYS A 90 7.25 11.54 9.20
C CYS A 90 7.61 12.29 10.49
N ASN A 91 6.61 12.64 11.31
CA ASN A 91 6.81 13.33 12.59
C ASN A 91 7.58 12.45 13.58
N ALA A 92 7.30 11.15 13.60
CA ALA A 92 8.00 10.20 14.46
C ALA A 92 9.37 9.79 13.92
N LYS A 93 9.74 10.30 12.76
CA LYS A 93 11.00 9.97 12.05
C LYS A 93 11.14 8.50 11.70
N LYS A 94 10.04 7.78 11.61
CA LYS A 94 10.01 6.41 11.09
C LYS A 94 10.18 6.42 9.57
N LEU A 95 9.61 7.42 8.92
CA LEU A 95 9.78 7.69 7.51
C LEU A 95 10.57 8.98 7.38
N LYS A 96 11.84 8.88 7.02
CA LYS A 96 12.72 10.05 6.90
C LYS A 96 12.23 10.98 5.80
N SER A 97 12.12 12.26 6.13
CA SER A 97 11.58 13.26 5.22
C SER A 97 12.14 14.64 5.53
N PHE A 98 11.97 15.55 4.59
CA PHE A 98 12.28 16.95 4.77
C PHE A 98 10.98 17.71 4.98
N ASN A 99 10.94 18.56 6.00
CA ASN A 99 9.80 19.45 6.21
C ASN A 99 10.18 20.83 5.67
N ILE A 100 9.56 21.21 4.56
CA ILE A 100 9.80 22.50 3.91
C ILE A 100 8.49 23.28 3.92
N SER A 101 8.45 24.36 4.70
CA SER A 101 7.26 25.23 4.82
C SER A 101 5.97 24.45 5.17
N GLY A 102 6.09 23.50 6.10
CA GLY A 102 4.98 22.69 6.56
C GLY A 102 4.61 21.52 5.66
N ARG A 103 5.33 21.31 4.58
CA ARG A 103 5.14 20.19 3.66
C ARG A 103 6.26 19.19 3.80
N PHE A 104 5.91 17.93 3.89
CA PHE A 104 6.89 16.86 3.90
C PHE A 104 7.25 16.46 2.46
N LEU A 105 8.56 16.41 2.21
CA LEU A 105 9.11 15.81 0.99
C LEU A 105 9.87 14.56 1.39
N ILE A 106 9.51 13.45 0.77
CA ILE A 106 10.02 12.14 1.13
C ILE A 106 10.95 11.65 0.02
N PRO A 107 12.27 11.54 0.31
CA PRO A 107 13.16 10.94 -0.68
C PRO A 107 12.73 9.51 -1.01
N LYS A 108 12.79 9.13 -2.27
CA LYS A 108 12.44 7.78 -2.71
C LYS A 108 13.25 6.72 -1.95
N ILE A 109 14.54 7.00 -1.70
CA ILE A 109 15.39 6.09 -0.94
C ILE A 109 14.88 5.91 0.49
N SER A 110 14.34 6.96 1.10
CA SER A 110 13.74 6.89 2.44
C SER A 110 12.48 6.02 2.45
N LEU A 111 11.67 6.11 1.41
CA LEU A 111 10.49 5.26 1.26
C LEU A 111 10.90 3.79 1.14
N VAL A 112 11.90 3.48 0.34
CA VAL A 112 12.43 2.12 0.22
C VAL A 112 12.99 1.64 1.56
N ASP A 113 13.77 2.47 2.25
CA ASP A 113 14.31 2.14 3.58
C ASP A 113 13.20 1.81 4.57
N PHE A 114 12.11 2.59 4.54
CA PHE A 114 10.95 2.36 5.39
C PHE A 114 10.30 1.01 5.07
N LEU A 115 10.09 0.72 3.79
CA LEU A 115 9.41 -0.51 3.37
C LEU A 115 10.22 -1.78 3.64
N VAL A 116 11.54 -1.68 3.75
CA VAL A 116 12.39 -2.82 4.11
C VAL A 116 12.74 -2.84 5.60
N SER A 117 12.19 -1.93 6.39
CA SER A 117 12.43 -1.87 7.83
C SER A 117 11.53 -2.81 8.60
N GLN A 118 11.98 -3.23 9.78
CA GLN A 118 11.18 -4.06 10.68
C GLN A 118 9.89 -3.36 11.10
N TYR A 119 9.92 -2.04 11.25
CA TYR A 119 8.74 -1.26 11.58
C TYR A 119 7.62 -1.48 10.54
N SER A 120 7.98 -1.44 9.26
CA SER A 120 7.05 -1.69 8.16
C SER A 120 6.54 -3.14 8.20
N PHE A 121 7.42 -4.10 8.49
CA PHE A 121 7.04 -5.51 8.59
C PHE A 121 6.02 -5.74 9.70
N ASP A 122 6.15 -5.00 10.79
CA ASP A 122 5.31 -5.15 11.98
C ASP A 122 3.95 -4.46 11.88
N ILE A 123 3.70 -3.68 10.83
CA ILE A 123 2.39 -3.05 10.61
C ILE A 123 1.34 -4.16 10.50
N THR A 124 0.37 -4.14 11.42
CA THR A 124 -0.68 -5.17 11.47
C THR A 124 -1.79 -4.94 10.46
N ARG A 125 -2.08 -3.67 10.16
CA ARG A 125 -3.10 -3.30 9.18
C ARG A 125 -2.43 -2.77 7.92
N LYS A 126 -1.78 -3.67 7.19
CA LYS A 126 -1.17 -3.31 5.92
C LYS A 126 -2.25 -3.01 4.88
N THR A 127 -2.00 -1.99 4.06
CA THR A 127 -2.89 -1.69 2.93
C THR A 127 -2.78 -2.81 1.90
N TRP A 128 -3.80 -2.93 1.06
CA TRP A 128 -3.78 -3.93 0.00
C TRP A 128 -2.62 -3.67 -0.99
N LYS A 129 -2.28 -2.40 -1.27
CA LYS A 129 -1.14 -2.06 -2.13
C LYS A 129 0.18 -2.53 -1.52
N HIS A 130 0.38 -2.28 -0.23
CA HIS A 130 1.56 -2.75 0.49
C HIS A 130 1.63 -4.27 0.50
N THR A 131 0.51 -4.93 0.77
CA THR A 131 0.42 -6.39 0.76
C THR A 131 0.72 -6.97 -0.63
N LEU A 132 0.21 -6.34 -1.69
CA LEU A 132 0.49 -6.78 -3.07
C LEU A 132 1.98 -6.65 -3.43
N LEU A 133 2.63 -5.57 -2.99
CA LEU A 133 4.07 -5.40 -3.20
C LEU A 133 4.86 -6.54 -2.55
N ILE A 134 4.53 -6.85 -1.31
CA ILE A 134 5.19 -7.93 -0.57
C ILE A 134 4.92 -9.28 -1.24
N LYS A 135 3.67 -9.54 -1.58
CA LYS A 135 3.27 -10.80 -2.22
C LYS A 135 3.99 -10.99 -3.55
N GLY A 136 4.08 -9.93 -4.35
CA GLY A 136 4.78 -9.98 -5.64
C GLY A 136 6.23 -10.41 -5.50
N PHE A 137 6.92 -9.92 -4.47
CA PHE A 137 8.30 -10.32 -4.19
C PHE A 137 8.38 -11.77 -3.71
N LEU A 138 7.53 -12.16 -2.76
CA LEU A 138 7.56 -13.52 -2.20
C LEU A 138 7.19 -14.57 -3.25
N ASP A 139 6.21 -14.30 -4.09
CA ASP A 139 5.83 -15.19 -5.19
C ASP A 139 6.97 -15.32 -6.21
N GLY A 140 7.72 -14.25 -6.43
CA GLY A 140 8.90 -14.25 -7.29
C GLY A 140 10.02 -15.14 -6.77
N LEU A 141 10.18 -15.25 -5.45
CA LEU A 141 11.15 -16.17 -4.85
C LEU A 141 10.80 -17.63 -5.11
N ASP A 142 9.51 -17.97 -5.07
CA ASP A 142 9.04 -19.33 -5.29
C ASP A 142 9.23 -19.77 -6.75
N THR A 143 9.28 -18.83 -7.69
CA THR A 143 9.41 -19.14 -9.12
C THR A 143 10.86 -19.19 -9.60
N THR A 144 11.83 -18.80 -8.77
CA THR A 144 13.25 -18.78 -9.14
C THR A 144 14.01 -20.10 -8.81
N GLU A 145 13.30 -21.08 -8.32
CA GLU A 145 13.87 -22.41 -8.14
C GLU A 145 13.90 -23.21 -9.47
#